data_804f052e1619188696ff2cfa1a7d10fd
#
_entry.id   804f052e1619188696ff2cfa1a7d10fd
#
_cell.length_a   1.000
_cell.length_b   1.000
_cell.length_c   1.000
_cell.angle_alpha   90.00
_cell.angle_beta   90.00
_cell.angle_gamma   90.00
#
_symmetry.space_group_name_H-M   'P 1'
#
loop_
_entity.id
_entity.type
_entity.pdbx_description
1 polymer ?
#
loop_
_entity_poly.entity_id
_entity_poly.type
_entity_poly.pdbx_seq_one_letter_code
_entity_poly.pdbx_strand_id
1 'polypeptide(L)'
;MLRHPNVILWNISYIINLKVGIVIMRLLSLYSGGKDSTYALVKAKEMGHDISCLLTMQPDTDASLLFHYPNSWVTRYLGEAMRIPSLGFAAPSGTKEDESKFLEQAIIAVKSLHEIHGVVHGGIFSTFQSEIVQKICRQNNLAVFAPLWHIEQSEYMDLLLEQNFQIKIVSVSAMGLDDGWLGISLDREALNRLKRLSQKYCFSVCFEGGEAETMVVDCPIFYKKLQVRNANIHWDGQRGMFEIMEVALVEK
;
A
#
# COMPACT_ATOMS: atom_id res chain seq x y z
N MET A 1 -10.45 21.41 22.04
CA MET A 1 -11.12 21.36 20.72
C MET A 1 -10.29 20.45 19.83
N LEU A 2 -10.65 19.18 19.75
CA LEU A 2 -9.96 18.18 18.93
C LEU A 2 -10.49 18.30 17.50
N ARG A 3 -9.63 18.70 16.56
CA ARG A 3 -9.95 18.69 15.12
C ARG A 3 -9.81 17.26 14.61
N HIS A 4 -10.90 16.64 14.24
CA HIS A 4 -10.93 15.35 13.55
C HIS A 4 -10.32 15.48 12.16
N PRO A 5 -9.52 14.50 11.68
CA PRO A 5 -9.02 14.49 10.32
C PRO A 5 -10.16 14.34 9.32
N ASN A 6 -10.11 15.12 8.26
CA ASN A 6 -11.11 15.20 7.19
C ASN A 6 -11.24 13.86 6.46
N VAL A 7 -12.30 13.15 6.70
CA VAL A 7 -12.78 12.09 5.80
C VAL A 7 -13.44 12.79 4.62
N ILE A 8 -12.83 12.75 3.44
CA ILE A 8 -13.44 13.26 2.23
C ILE A 8 -14.47 12.25 1.75
N LEU A 9 -15.68 12.41 2.21
CA LEU A 9 -16.87 11.71 1.71
C LEU A 9 -17.34 12.41 0.42
N TRP A 10 -16.80 11.99 -0.73
CA TRP A 10 -17.31 12.45 -2.02
C TRP A 10 -18.50 11.57 -2.44
N ASN A 11 -19.68 12.21 -2.51
CA ASN A 11 -20.95 11.69 -3.00
C ASN A 11 -21.53 10.47 -2.29
N ILE A 12 -22.04 10.68 -1.09
CA ILE A 12 -23.06 9.82 -0.53
C ILE A 12 -24.43 10.41 -0.91
N SER A 13 -24.94 10.05 -2.07
CA SER A 13 -26.36 10.22 -2.39
C SER A 13 -27.25 9.14 -1.74
N TYR A 14 -26.76 8.52 -0.67
CA TYR A 14 -27.49 7.52 0.12
C TYR A 14 -27.37 7.77 1.61
N ILE A 15 -27.59 9.01 2.06
CA ILE A 15 -27.88 9.27 3.47
C ILE A 15 -29.24 9.92 3.55
N ILE A 16 -30.27 9.10 3.54
CA ILE A 16 -31.58 9.48 4.05
C ILE A 16 -31.68 8.92 5.46
N ASN A 17 -31.67 9.83 6.44
CA ASN A 17 -32.18 9.65 7.81
C ASN A 17 -31.75 8.35 8.53
N LEU A 18 -30.55 8.33 9.13
CA LEU A 18 -30.30 7.48 10.29
C LEU A 18 -29.39 8.21 11.28
N LYS A 19 -29.75 8.19 12.54
CA LYS A 19 -28.92 8.56 13.68
C LYS A 19 -27.52 8.00 13.48
N VAL A 20 -26.49 8.82 13.65
CA VAL A 20 -25.06 8.57 13.45
C VAL A 20 -24.66 7.15 13.85
N GLY A 21 -24.79 6.21 12.93
CA GLY A 21 -24.25 4.87 13.03
C GLY A 21 -23.11 4.74 12.01
N ILE A 22 -21.94 4.29 12.43
CA ILE A 22 -20.85 3.94 11.52
C ILE A 22 -21.37 2.82 10.60
N VAL A 23 -21.46 3.09 9.30
CA VAL A 23 -21.83 2.05 8.33
C VAL A 23 -20.60 1.16 8.15
N ILE A 24 -20.65 -0.06 8.67
CA ILE A 24 -19.61 -1.06 8.47
C ILE A 24 -19.69 -1.53 7.02
N MET A 25 -18.58 -1.41 6.30
CA MET A 25 -18.45 -1.85 4.91
C MET A 25 -17.53 -3.07 4.82
N ARG A 26 -17.80 -3.91 3.83
CA ARG A 26 -16.87 -4.96 3.39
C ARG A 26 -16.04 -4.38 2.25
N LEU A 27 -14.73 -4.27 2.47
CA LEU A 27 -13.81 -3.59 1.56
C LEU A 27 -12.86 -4.59 0.88
N LEU A 28 -12.59 -4.34 -0.39
CA LEU A 28 -11.45 -4.85 -1.12
C LEU A 28 -10.25 -3.95 -0.81
N SER A 29 -9.11 -4.50 -0.42
CA SER A 29 -7.88 -3.73 -0.29
C SER A 29 -7.02 -3.87 -1.55
N LEU A 30 -6.71 -2.76 -2.23
CA LEU A 30 -5.63 -2.72 -3.22
C LEU A 30 -4.31 -2.76 -2.45
N TYR A 31 -3.61 -3.88 -2.55
CA TYR A 31 -2.55 -4.22 -1.62
C TYR A 31 -1.23 -4.53 -2.32
N SER A 32 -0.21 -3.71 -2.08
CA SER A 32 1.14 -3.91 -2.61
C SER A 32 2.10 -4.57 -1.60
N GLY A 33 1.71 -4.68 -0.33
CA GLY A 33 2.60 -5.08 0.76
C GLY A 33 3.48 -3.96 1.30
N GLY A 34 3.45 -2.79 0.68
CA GLY A 34 4.16 -1.60 1.14
C GLY A 34 3.49 -0.94 2.35
N LYS A 35 4.22 0.01 2.95
CA LYS A 35 3.79 0.73 4.16
C LYS A 35 2.41 1.38 4.01
N ASP A 36 2.13 2.00 2.86
CA ASP A 36 0.92 2.80 2.67
C ASP A 36 -0.32 1.93 2.48
N SER A 37 -0.24 0.90 1.65
CA SER A 37 -1.34 -0.06 1.47
C SER A 37 -1.64 -0.83 2.76
N THR A 38 -0.60 -1.18 3.54
CA THR A 38 -0.77 -1.87 4.82
C THR A 38 -1.38 -0.93 5.87
N TYR A 39 -0.92 0.31 5.96
CA TYR A 39 -1.45 1.26 6.92
C TYR A 39 -2.89 1.68 6.58
N ALA A 40 -3.22 1.87 5.30
CA ALA A 40 -4.60 2.14 4.88
C ALA A 40 -5.56 1.01 5.28
N LEU A 41 -5.11 -0.24 5.14
CA LEU A 41 -5.85 -1.43 5.58
C LEU A 41 -6.03 -1.43 7.11
N VAL A 42 -4.98 -1.13 7.88
CA VAL A 42 -5.07 -1.01 9.35
C VAL A 42 -6.11 0.04 9.72
N LYS A 43 -6.06 1.23 9.09
CA LYS A 43 -7.03 2.30 9.35
C LYS A 43 -8.47 1.90 9.03
N ALA A 44 -8.69 1.17 7.93
CA ALA A 44 -10.01 0.66 7.60
C ALA A 44 -10.55 -0.29 8.70
N LYS A 45 -9.69 -1.18 9.21
CA LYS A 45 -10.06 -2.08 10.33
C LYS A 45 -10.30 -1.34 11.64
N GLU A 46 -9.49 -0.34 11.98
CA GLU A 46 -9.68 0.51 13.17
C GLU A 46 -11.02 1.26 13.13
N MET A 47 -11.48 1.64 11.93
CA MET A 47 -12.80 2.27 11.73
C MET A 47 -13.95 1.26 11.71
N GLY A 48 -13.68 -0.02 11.95
CA GLY A 48 -14.67 -1.08 12.05
C GLY A 48 -15.08 -1.71 10.73
N HIS A 49 -14.40 -1.38 9.61
CA HIS A 49 -14.66 -2.02 8.32
C HIS A 49 -14.08 -3.44 8.27
N ASP A 50 -14.75 -4.32 7.53
CA ASP A 50 -14.26 -5.66 7.23
C ASP A 50 -13.46 -5.65 5.92
N ILE A 51 -12.30 -6.32 5.91
CA ILE A 51 -11.50 -6.51 4.71
C ILE A 51 -11.78 -7.89 4.15
N SER A 52 -12.58 -7.94 3.07
CA SER A 52 -13.00 -9.20 2.45
C SER A 52 -11.86 -9.93 1.77
N CYS A 53 -10.98 -9.20 1.09
CA CYS A 53 -9.76 -9.75 0.49
C CYS A 53 -8.74 -8.66 0.14
N LEU A 54 -7.52 -9.09 -0.13
CA LEU A 54 -6.44 -8.30 -0.72
C LEU A 54 -6.40 -8.56 -2.22
N LEU A 55 -6.23 -7.51 -3.01
CA LEU A 55 -5.96 -7.60 -4.44
C LEU A 55 -4.60 -7.02 -4.73
N THR A 56 -3.69 -7.85 -5.23
CA THR A 56 -2.36 -7.44 -5.68
C THR A 56 -2.30 -7.54 -7.20
N MET A 57 -2.06 -6.42 -7.85
CA MET A 57 -1.71 -6.41 -9.26
C MET A 57 -0.24 -6.81 -9.42
N GLN A 58 0.02 -7.71 -10.33
CA GLN A 58 1.36 -8.29 -10.56
C GLN A 58 1.84 -7.91 -11.94
N PRO A 59 2.57 -6.80 -12.09
CA PRO A 59 3.17 -6.44 -13.37
C PRO A 59 4.29 -7.41 -13.74
N ASP A 60 4.57 -7.52 -15.02
CA ASP A 60 5.62 -8.39 -15.55
C ASP A 60 6.99 -7.72 -15.61
N THR A 61 7.07 -6.39 -15.47
CA THR A 61 8.30 -5.61 -15.46
C THR A 61 8.22 -4.43 -14.48
N ASP A 62 9.36 -3.80 -14.22
CA ASP A 62 9.48 -2.58 -13.43
C ASP A 62 9.01 -1.31 -14.16
N ALA A 63 8.63 -1.44 -15.44
CA ALA A 63 8.11 -0.33 -16.24
C ALA A 63 6.63 0.01 -15.98
N SER A 64 5.95 -0.71 -15.07
CA SER A 64 4.57 -0.41 -14.69
C SER A 64 4.45 1.00 -14.10
N LEU A 65 3.40 1.72 -14.51
CA LEU A 65 3.11 3.08 -14.06
C LEU A 65 2.18 3.12 -12.84
N LEU A 66 1.39 2.06 -12.64
CA LEU A 66 0.40 1.98 -11.57
C LEU A 66 0.76 1.00 -10.46
N PHE A 67 1.57 -0.02 -10.76
CA PHE A 67 1.76 -1.16 -9.87
C PHE A 67 3.22 -1.35 -9.49
N HIS A 68 3.44 -1.81 -8.26
CA HIS A 68 4.77 -2.13 -7.75
C HIS A 68 5.22 -3.49 -8.29
N TYR A 69 6.38 -3.53 -8.92
CA TYR A 69 6.95 -4.74 -9.51
C TYR A 69 7.68 -5.62 -8.49
N PRO A 70 8.65 -5.08 -7.72
CA PRO A 70 9.47 -5.96 -6.91
C PRO A 70 8.64 -6.63 -5.83
N ASN A 71 8.83 -7.94 -5.72
CA ASN A 71 8.29 -8.73 -4.61
C ASN A 71 6.75 -8.84 -4.53
N SER A 72 6.00 -8.52 -5.60
CA SER A 72 4.53 -8.59 -5.59
C SER A 72 4.00 -9.99 -5.18
N TRP A 73 4.72 -11.06 -5.49
CA TRP A 73 4.39 -12.44 -5.11
C TRP A 73 4.39 -12.68 -3.59
N VAL A 74 5.11 -11.85 -2.82
CA VAL A 74 5.19 -11.97 -1.35
C VAL A 74 3.85 -11.63 -0.69
N THR A 75 3.01 -10.84 -1.33
CA THR A 75 1.74 -10.37 -0.76
C THR A 75 0.80 -11.50 -0.37
N ARG A 76 0.88 -12.68 -1.02
CA ARG A 76 0.13 -13.88 -0.61
C ARG A 76 0.48 -14.32 0.81
N TYR A 77 1.77 -14.26 1.18
CA TYR A 77 2.22 -14.59 2.54
C TYR A 77 1.80 -13.52 3.55
N LEU A 78 1.76 -12.26 3.13
CA LEU A 78 1.25 -11.17 3.97
C LEU A 78 -0.26 -11.34 4.23
N GLY A 79 -1.02 -11.77 3.21
CA GLY A 79 -2.43 -12.17 3.38
C GLY A 79 -2.60 -13.31 4.39
N GLU A 80 -1.77 -14.34 4.29
CA GLU A 80 -1.75 -15.45 5.25
C GLU A 80 -1.37 -14.97 6.66
N ALA A 81 -0.37 -14.09 6.78
CA ALA A 81 0.04 -13.50 8.05
C ALA A 81 -1.09 -12.72 8.73
N MET A 82 -1.97 -12.09 7.96
CA MET A 82 -3.15 -11.35 8.44
C MET A 82 -4.42 -12.21 8.52
N ARG A 83 -4.41 -13.44 8.01
CA ARG A 83 -5.58 -14.31 7.84
C ARG A 83 -6.65 -13.66 6.95
N ILE A 84 -6.23 -12.92 5.92
CA ILE A 84 -7.09 -12.29 4.94
C ILE A 84 -6.85 -12.96 3.59
N PRO A 85 -7.91 -13.41 2.88
CA PRO A 85 -7.77 -13.94 1.53
C PRO A 85 -7.00 -12.98 0.62
N SER A 86 -6.07 -13.49 -0.19
CA SER A 86 -5.24 -12.70 -1.08
C SER A 86 -5.35 -13.21 -2.51
N LEU A 87 -5.60 -12.31 -3.45
CA LEU A 87 -5.71 -12.58 -4.87
C LEU A 87 -4.64 -11.81 -5.62
N GLY A 88 -3.82 -12.54 -6.40
CA GLY A 88 -2.90 -11.96 -7.36
C GLY A 88 -3.55 -11.89 -8.73
N PHE A 89 -3.42 -10.77 -9.43
CA PHE A 89 -3.94 -10.58 -10.77
C PHE A 89 -2.82 -10.11 -11.69
N ALA A 90 -2.51 -10.88 -12.72
CA ALA A 90 -1.49 -10.51 -13.69
C ALA A 90 -1.90 -9.22 -14.43
N ALA A 91 -0.98 -8.28 -14.49
CA ALA A 91 -1.19 -6.99 -15.15
C ALA A 91 0.05 -6.70 -16.01
N PRO A 92 0.12 -7.23 -17.24
CA PRO A 92 1.23 -6.93 -18.13
C PRO A 92 1.45 -5.42 -18.25
N SER A 93 2.70 -5.01 -18.18
CA SER A 93 3.08 -3.61 -18.31
C SER A 93 2.67 -3.07 -19.68
N GLY A 94 2.14 -1.85 -19.70
CA GLY A 94 1.58 -1.29 -20.93
C GLY A 94 1.35 0.20 -20.82
N THR A 95 0.38 0.70 -21.57
CA THR A 95 -0.07 2.09 -21.43
C THR A 95 -0.87 2.25 -20.12
N LYS A 96 -1.02 3.49 -19.68
CA LYS A 96 -1.87 3.83 -18.53
C LYS A 96 -3.30 3.31 -18.68
N GLU A 97 -3.81 3.38 -19.90
CA GLU A 97 -5.13 2.91 -20.27
C GLU A 97 -5.24 1.38 -20.15
N ASP A 98 -4.20 0.65 -20.52
CA ASP A 98 -4.17 -0.81 -20.41
C ASP A 98 -4.10 -1.25 -18.95
N GLU A 99 -3.19 -0.66 -18.16
CA GLU A 99 -3.08 -0.96 -16.73
C GLU A 99 -4.38 -0.62 -15.97
N SER A 100 -5.03 0.51 -16.33
CA SER A 100 -6.35 0.87 -15.78
C SER A 100 -7.43 -0.15 -16.10
N LYS A 101 -7.46 -0.70 -17.33
CA LYS A 101 -8.40 -1.77 -17.72
C LYS A 101 -8.15 -3.07 -16.95
N PHE A 102 -6.87 -3.45 -16.75
CA PHE A 102 -6.54 -4.63 -15.97
C PHE A 102 -6.99 -4.47 -14.50
N LEU A 103 -6.78 -3.29 -13.92
CA LEU A 103 -7.27 -2.99 -12.57
C LEU A 103 -8.79 -3.08 -12.48
N GLU A 104 -9.53 -2.52 -13.45
CA GLU A 104 -10.98 -2.60 -13.49
C GLU A 104 -11.46 -4.04 -13.60
N GLN A 105 -10.88 -4.84 -14.50
CA GLN A 105 -11.20 -6.27 -14.66
C GLN A 105 -10.97 -7.05 -13.36
N ALA A 106 -9.85 -6.78 -12.67
CA ALA A 106 -9.53 -7.41 -11.41
C ALA A 106 -10.55 -7.05 -10.31
N ILE A 107 -10.93 -5.78 -10.19
CA ILE A 107 -11.94 -5.32 -9.23
C ILE A 107 -13.31 -5.96 -9.54
N ILE A 108 -13.71 -6.03 -10.79
CA ILE A 108 -14.97 -6.68 -11.21
C ILE A 108 -14.95 -8.18 -10.90
N ALA A 109 -13.82 -8.86 -11.17
CA ALA A 109 -13.67 -10.27 -10.83
C ALA A 109 -13.80 -10.51 -9.32
N VAL A 110 -13.14 -9.68 -8.50
CA VAL A 110 -13.28 -9.76 -7.04
C VAL A 110 -14.72 -9.51 -6.62
N LYS A 111 -15.39 -8.49 -7.17
CA LYS A 111 -16.78 -8.16 -6.85
C LYS A 111 -17.73 -9.31 -7.17
N SER A 112 -17.43 -10.12 -8.18
CA SER A 112 -18.25 -11.29 -8.54
C SER A 112 -18.04 -12.48 -7.59
N LEU A 113 -16.87 -12.55 -6.93
CA LEU A 113 -16.52 -13.65 -6.01
C LEU A 113 -16.79 -13.29 -4.54
N HIS A 114 -16.73 -12.03 -4.22
CA HIS A 114 -16.86 -11.51 -2.86
C HIS A 114 -17.89 -10.37 -2.83
N GLU A 115 -18.74 -10.37 -1.83
CA GLU A 115 -19.60 -9.23 -1.58
C GLU A 115 -18.75 -8.07 -1.04
N ILE A 116 -18.46 -7.08 -1.89
CA ILE A 116 -17.72 -5.88 -1.50
C ILE A 116 -18.55 -4.62 -1.72
N HIS A 117 -18.43 -3.68 -0.79
CA HIS A 117 -19.13 -2.38 -0.83
C HIS A 117 -18.21 -1.24 -1.27
N GLY A 118 -16.89 -1.46 -1.21
CA GLY A 118 -15.91 -0.45 -1.58
C GLY A 118 -14.50 -0.99 -1.68
N VAL A 119 -13.59 -0.09 -2.01
CA VAL A 119 -12.16 -0.33 -2.20
C VAL A 119 -11.37 0.57 -1.27
N VAL A 120 -10.41 0.01 -0.52
CA VAL A 120 -9.43 0.77 0.25
C VAL A 120 -8.09 0.77 -0.48
N HIS A 121 -7.42 1.94 -0.52
CA HIS A 121 -6.08 2.07 -1.09
C HIS A 121 -5.21 3.05 -0.29
N GLY A 122 -3.89 2.91 -0.43
CA GLY A 122 -2.88 3.65 0.33
C GLY A 122 -2.37 4.93 -0.34
N GLY A 123 -3.03 5.46 -1.39
CA GLY A 123 -2.57 6.70 -2.04
C GLY A 123 -2.58 7.89 -1.10
N ILE A 124 -1.46 8.62 -1.07
CA ILE A 124 -1.27 9.79 -0.19
C ILE A 124 -1.46 11.09 -0.98
N PHE A 125 -0.76 11.26 -2.11
CA PHE A 125 -0.80 12.47 -2.94
C PHE A 125 -0.93 12.20 -4.44
N SER A 126 -0.85 10.96 -4.90
CA SER A 126 -0.95 10.64 -6.32
C SER A 126 -2.39 10.85 -6.81
N THR A 127 -2.68 12.06 -7.31
CA THR A 127 -3.98 12.40 -7.91
C THR A 127 -4.31 11.45 -9.06
N PHE A 128 -3.31 11.09 -9.86
CA PHE A 128 -3.46 10.20 -11.00
C PHE A 128 -3.97 8.81 -10.61
N GLN A 129 -3.30 8.14 -9.65
CA GLN A 129 -3.74 6.82 -9.18
C GLN A 129 -5.12 6.90 -8.51
N SER A 130 -5.34 7.95 -7.71
CA SER A 130 -6.61 8.18 -7.03
C SER A 130 -7.76 8.39 -8.01
N GLU A 131 -7.58 9.17 -9.08
CA GLU A 131 -8.59 9.40 -10.12
C GLU A 131 -8.98 8.11 -10.86
N ILE A 132 -8.01 7.25 -11.17
CA ILE A 132 -8.28 5.95 -11.80
C ILE A 132 -9.13 5.07 -10.89
N VAL A 133 -8.72 4.90 -9.63
CA VAL A 133 -9.47 4.08 -8.66
C VAL A 133 -10.87 4.65 -8.44
N GLN A 134 -11.01 5.98 -8.28
CA GLN A 134 -12.31 6.63 -8.11
C GLN A 134 -13.22 6.43 -9.33
N LYS A 135 -12.67 6.56 -10.55
CA LYS A 135 -13.42 6.33 -11.79
C LYS A 135 -13.96 4.90 -11.86
N ILE A 136 -13.08 3.92 -11.66
CA ILE A 136 -13.45 2.49 -11.69
C ILE A 136 -14.50 2.19 -10.62
N CYS A 137 -14.29 2.64 -9.39
CA CYS A 137 -15.22 2.40 -8.29
C CYS A 137 -16.59 3.04 -8.56
N ARG A 138 -16.63 4.27 -9.06
CA ARG A 138 -17.88 4.96 -9.42
C ARG A 138 -18.65 4.20 -10.49
N GLN A 139 -17.97 3.72 -11.55
CA GLN A 139 -18.60 2.95 -12.64
C GLN A 139 -19.15 1.61 -12.15
N ASN A 140 -18.58 1.06 -11.09
CA ASN A 140 -18.94 -0.22 -10.52
C ASN A 140 -19.77 -0.14 -9.22
N ASN A 141 -20.31 1.05 -8.86
CA ASN A 141 -21.08 1.28 -7.65
C ASN A 141 -20.34 0.83 -6.36
N LEU A 142 -19.06 1.14 -6.27
CA LEU A 142 -18.21 0.89 -5.11
C LEU A 142 -17.80 2.21 -4.44
N ALA A 143 -17.77 2.23 -3.11
CA ALA A 143 -17.18 3.32 -2.35
C ALA A 143 -15.64 3.30 -2.47
N VAL A 144 -14.99 4.46 -2.28
CA VAL A 144 -13.54 4.55 -2.16
C VAL A 144 -13.18 4.99 -0.75
N PHE A 145 -12.26 4.28 -0.14
CA PHE A 145 -11.70 4.60 1.16
C PHE A 145 -10.20 4.84 1.03
N ALA A 146 -9.78 6.11 1.18
CA ALA A 146 -8.38 6.55 1.05
C ALA A 146 -7.95 7.29 2.34
N PRO A 147 -7.69 6.57 3.44
CA PRO A 147 -7.50 7.17 4.76
C PRO A 147 -6.22 7.98 4.89
N LEU A 148 -5.27 7.84 3.96
CA LEU A 148 -3.99 8.53 3.98
C LEU A 148 -3.99 9.81 3.13
N TRP A 149 -5.09 10.13 2.47
CA TRP A 149 -5.14 11.25 1.55
C TRP A 149 -4.82 12.57 2.26
N HIS A 150 -3.73 13.24 1.83
CA HIS A 150 -3.17 14.46 2.42
C HIS A 150 -2.67 14.34 3.86
N ILE A 151 -2.25 13.15 4.30
CA ILE A 151 -1.57 13.01 5.60
C ILE A 151 -0.24 13.78 5.59
N GLU A 152 0.13 14.38 6.73
CA GLU A 152 1.44 15.04 6.84
C GLU A 152 2.56 13.99 6.84
N GLN A 153 3.50 14.12 5.88
CA GLN A 153 4.46 13.06 5.54
C GLN A 153 5.45 12.75 6.65
N SER A 154 5.98 13.76 7.31
CA SER A 154 7.01 13.54 8.34
C SER A 154 6.40 12.92 9.60
N GLU A 155 5.20 13.34 9.99
CA GLU A 155 4.44 12.77 11.11
C GLU A 155 4.00 11.33 10.80
N TYR A 156 3.61 11.07 9.54
CA TYR A 156 3.19 9.75 9.11
C TYR A 156 4.30 8.70 9.25
N MET A 157 5.53 9.04 8.85
CA MET A 157 6.65 8.12 8.97
C MET A 157 7.03 7.83 10.42
N ASP A 158 6.92 8.82 11.31
CA ASP A 158 7.09 8.62 12.75
C ASP A 158 6.00 7.71 13.32
N LEU A 159 4.75 7.97 12.93
CA LEU A 159 3.58 7.22 13.37
C LEU A 159 3.65 5.72 13.00
N LEU A 160 4.18 5.39 11.84
CA LEU A 160 4.40 3.99 11.44
C LEU A 160 5.30 3.26 12.44
N LEU A 161 6.41 3.90 12.84
CA LEU A 161 7.33 3.31 13.82
C LEU A 161 6.72 3.25 15.23
N GLU A 162 6.00 4.27 15.64
CA GLU A 162 5.29 4.32 16.94
C GLU A 162 4.21 3.24 17.04
N GLN A 163 3.59 2.90 15.91
CA GLN A 163 2.62 1.80 15.81
C GLN A 163 3.28 0.43 15.56
N ASN A 164 4.59 0.30 15.77
CA ASN A 164 5.34 -0.94 15.64
C ASN A 164 5.26 -1.59 14.25
N PHE A 165 5.19 -0.79 13.19
CA PHE A 165 5.40 -1.29 11.85
C PHE A 165 6.87 -1.63 11.64
N GLN A 166 7.16 -2.87 11.24
CA GLN A 166 8.47 -3.30 10.80
C GLN A 166 8.53 -3.24 9.28
N ILE A 167 9.32 -2.33 8.75
CA ILE A 167 9.33 -1.98 7.33
C ILE A 167 10.73 -2.24 6.78
N LYS A 168 10.83 -2.89 5.63
CA LYS A 168 12.07 -3.00 4.85
C LYS A 168 12.01 -2.11 3.63
N ILE A 169 13.14 -1.51 3.27
CA ILE A 169 13.30 -0.83 1.98
C ILE A 169 13.67 -1.88 0.94
N VAL A 170 12.85 -2.01 -0.11
CA VAL A 170 13.02 -3.04 -1.13
C VAL A 170 13.39 -2.50 -2.51
N SER A 171 13.27 -1.20 -2.73
CA SER A 171 13.77 -0.54 -3.93
C SER A 171 14.21 0.88 -3.60
N VAL A 172 15.18 1.41 -4.31
CA VAL A 172 15.62 2.81 -4.24
C VAL A 172 15.95 3.34 -5.62
N SER A 173 15.59 4.62 -5.88
CA SER A 173 15.84 5.31 -7.15
C SER A 173 16.15 6.81 -6.99
N ALA A 174 16.06 7.37 -5.78
CA ALA A 174 16.31 8.77 -5.54
C ALA A 174 17.80 9.07 -5.32
N MET A 175 18.24 10.22 -5.77
CA MET A 175 19.57 10.74 -5.43
C MET A 175 19.77 10.78 -3.91
N GLY A 176 20.89 10.23 -3.43
CA GLY A 176 21.22 10.15 -2.01
C GLY A 176 20.80 8.85 -1.33
N LEU A 177 20.05 8.00 -2.04
CA LEU A 177 19.79 6.62 -1.63
C LEU A 177 20.67 5.69 -2.45
N ASP A 178 21.57 4.97 -1.79
CA ASP A 178 22.50 4.02 -2.37
C ASP A 178 22.08 2.57 -2.09
N ASP A 179 22.88 1.61 -2.55
CA ASP A 179 22.64 0.18 -2.33
C ASP A 179 22.64 -0.22 -0.85
N GLY A 180 23.29 0.56 0.03
CA GLY A 180 23.25 0.37 1.47
C GLY A 180 21.86 0.56 2.11
N TRP A 181 20.88 1.08 1.36
CA TRP A 181 19.51 1.17 1.81
C TRP A 181 18.69 -0.08 1.51
N LEU A 182 19.14 -0.93 0.59
CA LEU A 182 18.40 -2.11 0.15
C LEU A 182 18.37 -3.20 1.23
N GLY A 183 17.19 -3.63 1.60
CA GLY A 183 16.95 -4.68 2.59
C GLY A 183 17.08 -4.24 4.04
N ILE A 184 17.46 -2.97 4.33
CA ILE A 184 17.49 -2.49 5.71
C ILE A 184 16.09 -2.39 6.31
N SER A 185 16.01 -2.52 7.62
CA SER A 185 14.79 -2.20 8.36
C SER A 185 14.76 -0.72 8.68
N LEU A 186 13.60 -0.10 8.45
CA LEU A 186 13.38 1.31 8.78
C LEU A 186 13.12 1.45 10.28
N ASP A 187 14.16 1.68 11.03
CA ASP A 187 14.10 2.04 12.45
C ASP A 187 14.21 3.56 12.66
N ARG A 188 14.27 4.01 13.90
CA ARG A 188 14.37 5.43 14.25
C ARG A 188 15.65 6.08 13.71
N GLU A 189 16.77 5.38 13.72
CA GLU A 189 18.04 5.89 13.21
C GLU A 189 18.01 6.03 11.69
N ALA A 190 17.54 4.99 10.99
CA ALA A 190 17.36 5.00 9.55
C ALA A 190 16.37 6.10 9.11
N LEU A 191 15.25 6.27 9.82
CA LEU A 191 14.29 7.35 9.52
C LEU A 191 14.91 8.74 9.71
N ASN A 192 15.69 8.96 10.77
CA ASN A 192 16.38 10.23 10.98
C ASN A 192 17.42 10.50 9.88
N ARG A 193 18.15 9.49 9.44
CA ARG A 193 19.06 9.58 8.29
C ARG A 193 18.30 9.91 7.01
N LEU A 194 17.18 9.24 6.77
CA LEU A 194 16.30 9.46 5.62
C LEU A 194 15.78 10.91 5.58
N LYS A 195 15.27 11.43 6.70
CA LYS A 195 14.80 12.83 6.80
C LYS A 195 15.90 13.84 6.43
N ARG A 196 17.15 13.62 6.87
CA ARG A 196 18.29 14.49 6.47
C ARG A 196 18.59 14.39 4.97
N LEU A 197 18.54 13.18 4.40
CA LEU A 197 18.78 12.99 2.96
C LEU A 197 17.63 13.59 2.13
N SER A 198 16.38 13.42 2.54
CA SER A 198 15.21 14.02 1.92
C SER A 198 15.34 15.55 1.85
N GLN A 199 15.74 16.19 2.94
CA GLN A 199 15.99 17.64 2.93
C GLN A 199 17.14 18.06 2.02
N LYS A 200 18.23 17.28 2.01
CA LYS A 200 19.42 17.59 1.19
C LYS A 200 19.19 17.41 -0.30
N TYR A 201 18.45 16.37 -0.68
CA TYR A 201 18.25 15.98 -2.07
C TYR A 201 16.84 16.26 -2.60
N CYS A 202 15.99 16.89 -1.79
CA CYS A 202 14.65 17.36 -2.16
C CYS A 202 13.72 16.24 -2.67
N PHE A 203 13.74 15.07 -2.01
CA PHE A 203 12.80 13.98 -2.30
C PHE A 203 11.75 13.80 -1.18
N SER A 204 10.64 13.13 -1.49
CA SER A 204 9.59 12.83 -0.51
C SER A 204 10.07 11.80 0.53
N VAL A 205 9.99 12.14 1.82
CA VAL A 205 10.34 11.20 2.90
C VAL A 205 9.42 9.98 2.95
N CYS A 206 8.20 10.10 2.38
CA CYS A 206 7.24 9.00 2.24
C CYS A 206 7.36 8.23 0.92
N PHE A 207 8.31 8.63 0.04
CA PHE A 207 8.55 7.97 -1.25
C PHE A 207 7.40 8.06 -2.26
N GLU A 208 6.63 9.16 -2.18
CA GLU A 208 5.47 9.39 -3.07
C GLU A 208 5.85 9.63 -4.54
N GLY A 209 7.07 10.05 -4.82
CA GLY A 209 7.59 10.22 -6.16
C GLY A 209 8.27 8.96 -6.73
N GLY A 210 8.14 7.82 -6.06
CA GLY A 210 8.81 6.58 -6.48
C GLY A 210 10.29 6.50 -6.07
N GLU A 211 10.69 7.32 -5.09
CA GLU A 211 12.08 7.41 -4.62
C GLU A 211 12.58 6.12 -3.99
N ALA A 212 11.69 5.38 -3.36
CA ALA A 212 11.93 4.04 -2.81
C ALA A 212 10.62 3.27 -2.67
N GLU A 213 10.72 1.94 -2.67
CA GLU A 213 9.60 1.07 -2.32
C GLU A 213 9.88 0.32 -1.02
N THR A 214 8.81 -0.08 -0.36
CA THR A 214 8.88 -0.70 0.96
C THR A 214 8.08 -1.99 1.02
N MET A 215 8.45 -2.88 1.95
CA MET A 215 7.71 -4.07 2.32
C MET A 215 7.51 -4.09 3.83
N VAL A 216 6.26 -4.21 4.27
CA VAL A 216 5.94 -4.42 5.68
C VAL A 216 6.15 -5.89 6.00
N VAL A 217 7.03 -6.18 6.97
CA VAL A 217 7.33 -7.55 7.39
C VAL A 217 6.64 -7.91 8.70
N ASP A 218 6.18 -6.91 9.45
CA ASP A 218 5.33 -7.08 10.63
C ASP A 218 4.56 -5.78 10.94
N CYS A 219 3.36 -5.91 11.48
CA CYS A 219 2.58 -4.81 12.02
C CYS A 219 1.53 -5.35 13.01
N PRO A 220 0.78 -4.48 13.75
CA PRO A 220 -0.14 -4.92 14.81
C PRO A 220 -1.21 -5.93 14.37
N ILE A 221 -1.64 -5.90 13.12
CA ILE A 221 -2.70 -6.79 12.61
C ILE A 221 -2.17 -8.13 12.07
N PHE A 222 -0.86 -8.33 11.99
CA PHE A 222 -0.28 -9.61 11.59
C PHE A 222 -0.35 -10.59 12.77
N TYR A 223 -0.77 -11.82 12.52
CA TYR A 223 -0.70 -12.95 13.47
C TYR A 223 0.68 -13.62 13.46
N LYS A 224 1.35 -13.59 12.30
CA LYS A 224 2.71 -14.07 12.11
C LYS A 224 3.51 -12.99 11.40
N LYS A 225 4.80 -12.89 11.70
CA LYS A 225 5.67 -11.98 10.96
C LYS A 225 6.30 -12.66 9.75
N LEU A 226 6.56 -11.88 8.71
CA LEU A 226 7.28 -12.31 7.53
C LEU A 226 8.78 -12.25 7.80
N GLN A 227 9.46 -13.37 7.62
CA GLN A 227 10.92 -13.44 7.66
C GLN A 227 11.47 -13.65 6.26
N VAL A 228 12.27 -12.72 5.75
CA VAL A 228 13.03 -12.91 4.52
C VAL A 228 14.18 -13.88 4.81
N ARG A 229 14.24 -14.99 4.09
CA ARG A 229 15.24 -16.05 4.24
C ARG A 229 16.37 -15.87 3.24
N ASN A 230 16.04 -15.46 2.03
CA ASN A 230 17.01 -15.26 0.97
C ASN A 230 16.58 -14.09 0.08
N ALA A 231 17.55 -13.27 -0.36
CA ALA A 231 17.31 -12.16 -1.26
C ALA A 231 18.58 -11.83 -2.04
N ASN A 232 18.42 -11.26 -3.23
CA ASN A 232 19.49 -10.70 -4.04
C ASN A 232 19.41 -9.17 -4.04
N ILE A 233 20.55 -8.51 -4.09
CA ILE A 233 20.65 -7.07 -4.32
C ILE A 233 21.08 -6.84 -5.76
N HIS A 234 20.26 -6.08 -6.47
CA HIS A 234 20.57 -5.59 -7.81
C HIS A 234 20.80 -4.08 -7.71
N TRP A 235 21.93 -3.61 -8.25
CA TRP A 235 22.33 -2.21 -8.24
C TRP A 235 22.98 -1.82 -9.55
N ASP A 236 22.48 -0.80 -10.23
CA ASP A 236 23.00 -0.34 -11.52
C ASP A 236 23.89 0.92 -11.44
N GLY A 237 24.12 1.43 -10.24
CA GLY A 237 24.84 2.67 -9.97
C GLY A 237 23.95 3.88 -9.66
N GLN A 238 22.65 3.79 -9.91
CA GLN A 238 21.67 4.84 -9.65
C GLN A 238 20.39 4.33 -8.99
N ARG A 239 19.99 3.11 -9.35
CA ARG A 239 18.77 2.44 -8.86
C ARG A 239 19.10 1.06 -8.36
N GLY A 240 18.31 0.57 -7.45
CA GLY A 240 18.47 -0.78 -6.99
C GLY A 240 17.22 -1.41 -6.44
N MET A 241 17.28 -2.73 -6.36
CA MET A 241 16.21 -3.58 -5.89
C MET A 241 16.74 -4.65 -4.95
N PHE A 242 16.03 -4.86 -3.86
CA PHE A 242 16.17 -6.01 -2.95
C PHE A 242 15.15 -7.05 -3.38
N GLU A 243 15.57 -7.97 -4.25
CA GLU A 243 14.74 -9.04 -4.77
C GLU A 243 14.64 -10.17 -3.74
N ILE A 244 13.47 -10.35 -3.17
CA ILE A 244 13.19 -11.41 -2.20
C ILE A 244 13.02 -12.73 -2.96
N MET A 245 13.85 -13.73 -2.63
CA MET A 245 13.83 -15.05 -3.25
C MET A 245 13.09 -16.09 -2.39
N GLU A 246 13.14 -15.91 -1.08
CA GLU A 246 12.53 -16.85 -0.13
C GLU A 246 12.04 -16.12 1.11
N VAL A 247 10.84 -16.49 1.55
CA VAL A 247 10.25 -16.01 2.80
C VAL A 247 9.68 -17.15 3.63
N ALA A 248 9.57 -16.92 4.93
CA ALA A 248 8.83 -17.77 5.84
C ALA A 248 7.93 -16.94 6.76
N LEU A 249 6.80 -17.51 7.16
CA LEU A 249 5.99 -16.95 8.24
C LEU A 249 6.46 -17.58 9.56
N VAL A 250 6.79 -16.74 10.52
CA VAL A 250 7.27 -17.16 11.85
C VAL A 250 6.41 -16.53 12.94
N GLU A 251 6.35 -17.19 14.09
CA GLU A 251 5.64 -16.65 15.26
C GLU A 251 6.24 -15.30 15.71
N LYS A 252 5.43 -14.46 16.33
CA LYS A 252 5.83 -13.16 16.85
C LYS A 252 6.56 -13.30 18.17
#